data_7f91914be80e1244a340885fb4807213
#
_entry.id   7f91914be80e1244a340885fb4807213
#
_cell.length_a   1.000
_cell.length_b   1.000
_cell.length_c   1.000
_cell.angle_alpha   90.00
_cell.angle_beta   90.00
_cell.angle_gamma   90.00
#
_symmetry.space_group_name_H-M   'P 1'
#
loop_
_entity.id
_entity.type
_entity.pdbx_description
1 polymer ?
#
loop_
_entity_poly.entity_id
_entity_poly.type
_entity_poly.pdbx_seq_one_letter_code
_entity_poly.pdbx_strand_id
1 'polypeptide(L)'
;MKDWLADADRNSDWSAANVVVAGIGTAGYACADALLEAGANVTVLDDNDSDANKAHAQIIEALDGTVRLGPGASAKLPGGTDLVVTSPGWRPSYPLLAQAAEVGVPIWGDVELAWRFMHPDRVVPWLGVTGTNGKTTTTQMLTSMLRAAGLKVAEVGNIGRPIIEAINDEIDYDVFAIELSSFQLHWSHSLSLHSAAVLNLHEDHLEWYEPWTADKAHAYRAYRDDKARIFEHVTHSCVYNASEPETMKMVEEAEVVEGARAIGFTRGIPGLSMIGVVDDAIVDRAFVEKRQSSALPLAELSDVVPFAPHNVENALAAAALARSFGVPGGAIKKGLNDLHIGGHRIATVATSDGVTWVDDSKATNPHAANSSMRAFDSIVWLAGGQTKGTSFDELVTEHADRLAGAVVFGIDREVIADALRRHAPEVPLIVLDRGDTGVMADAVAEAAKMAKPGDTVLLAPGAASRDMWTGYDARGDDFAKAVKDITSR
;
A
#
# COMPACT_ATOMS: atom_id res chain seq x y z
N MET A 1 33.87 -3.81 -0.91
CA MET A 1 32.88 -4.05 0.16
C MET A 1 33.63 -4.57 1.37
N LYS A 2 33.32 -4.09 2.56
CA LYS A 2 33.85 -4.70 3.78
C LYS A 2 33.18 -6.07 3.93
N ASP A 3 33.94 -7.15 4.09
CA ASP A 3 33.39 -8.52 4.06
C ASP A 3 32.28 -8.77 5.08
N TRP A 4 32.30 -8.04 6.21
CA TRP A 4 31.33 -8.19 7.28
C TRP A 4 29.93 -7.59 6.94
N LEU A 5 29.82 -6.63 5.99
CA LEU A 5 28.54 -6.01 5.63
C LEU A 5 27.55 -6.98 4.97
N ALA A 6 28.07 -8.04 4.33
CA ALA A 6 27.19 -9.05 3.72
C ALA A 6 26.27 -9.72 4.76
N ASP A 7 26.83 -10.00 5.95
CA ASP A 7 26.14 -10.66 7.06
C ASP A 7 25.89 -9.72 8.25
N ALA A 8 25.97 -8.39 8.03
CA ALA A 8 25.81 -7.41 9.08
C ALA A 8 24.42 -7.49 9.71
N ASP A 9 24.40 -7.44 11.02
CA ASP A 9 23.22 -7.39 11.86
C ASP A 9 23.34 -6.26 12.92
N ARG A 10 22.38 -6.19 13.82
CA ARG A 10 22.37 -5.19 14.91
C ARG A 10 23.63 -5.22 15.78
N ASN A 11 24.24 -6.40 16.00
CA ASN A 11 25.39 -6.62 16.89
C ASN A 11 26.74 -6.44 16.20
N SER A 12 26.74 -6.19 14.91
CA SER A 12 27.95 -5.94 14.13
C SER A 12 28.64 -4.66 14.59
N ASP A 13 29.99 -4.59 14.44
CA ASP A 13 30.73 -3.36 14.77
C ASP A 13 30.51 -2.27 13.70
N TRP A 14 29.51 -1.45 13.92
CA TRP A 14 29.16 -0.34 13.06
C TRP A 14 30.09 0.87 13.17
N SER A 15 30.96 0.93 14.20
CA SER A 15 31.82 2.11 14.46
C SER A 15 32.80 2.42 13.33
N ALA A 16 33.14 1.40 12.53
CA ALA A 16 34.00 1.54 11.37
C ALA A 16 33.24 1.74 10.04
N ALA A 17 31.90 1.81 10.06
CA ALA A 17 31.08 1.93 8.86
C ALA A 17 30.77 3.40 8.53
N ASN A 18 31.02 3.80 7.28
CA ASN A 18 30.54 5.06 6.73
C ASN A 18 29.24 4.80 5.94
N VAL A 19 28.13 5.18 6.52
CA VAL A 19 26.79 4.94 5.94
C VAL A 19 26.21 6.21 5.40
N VAL A 20 25.76 6.19 4.16
CA VAL A 20 24.99 7.27 3.55
C VAL A 20 23.52 6.92 3.61
N VAL A 21 22.70 7.81 4.18
CA VAL A 21 21.24 7.69 4.14
C VAL A 21 20.70 8.60 3.06
N ALA A 22 20.01 8.04 2.07
CA ALA A 22 19.40 8.75 0.96
C ALA A 22 17.93 9.08 1.28
N GLY A 23 17.68 10.38 1.55
CA GLY A 23 16.40 10.91 2.00
C GLY A 23 16.26 11.00 3.52
N ILE A 24 15.74 12.14 4.03
CA ILE A 24 15.52 12.41 5.46
C ILE A 24 14.04 12.43 5.84
N GLY A 25 13.16 11.91 4.96
CA GLY A 25 11.76 11.70 5.32
C GLY A 25 11.62 10.71 6.48
N THR A 26 10.39 10.41 6.91
CA THR A 26 10.10 9.58 8.09
C THR A 26 10.93 8.29 8.15
N ALA A 27 10.98 7.52 7.04
CA ALA A 27 11.74 6.26 7.01
C ALA A 27 13.27 6.49 7.08
N GLY A 28 13.80 7.44 6.30
CA GLY A 28 15.23 7.72 6.30
C GLY A 28 15.71 8.31 7.62
N TYR A 29 14.92 9.18 8.25
CA TYR A 29 15.20 9.67 9.59
C TYR A 29 15.33 8.53 10.61
N ALA A 30 14.34 7.62 10.65
CA ALA A 30 14.36 6.49 11.58
C ALA A 30 15.55 5.53 11.32
N CYS A 31 15.94 5.35 10.05
CA CYS A 31 17.12 4.57 9.68
C CYS A 31 18.41 5.24 10.13
N ALA A 32 18.53 6.56 9.95
CA ALA A 32 19.70 7.32 10.37
C ALA A 32 19.88 7.30 11.88
N ASP A 33 18.79 7.48 12.63
CA ASP A 33 18.76 7.42 14.09
C ASP A 33 19.26 6.04 14.60
N ALA A 34 18.69 4.94 14.10
CA ALA A 34 19.07 3.60 14.48
C ALA A 34 20.54 3.26 14.14
N LEU A 35 21.06 3.77 13.02
CA LEU A 35 22.45 3.59 12.62
C LEU A 35 23.42 4.39 13.50
N LEU A 36 23.03 5.60 13.92
CA LEU A 36 23.79 6.40 14.88
C LEU A 36 23.82 5.72 16.25
N GLU A 37 22.69 5.20 16.74
CA GLU A 37 22.64 4.41 17.97
C GLU A 37 23.55 3.17 17.91
N ALA A 38 23.66 2.52 16.73
CA ALA A 38 24.59 1.41 16.50
C ALA A 38 26.06 1.84 16.40
N GLY A 39 26.33 3.16 16.37
CA GLY A 39 27.67 3.73 16.35
C GLY A 39 28.23 3.99 14.95
N ALA A 40 27.44 3.90 13.88
CA ALA A 40 27.89 4.15 12.51
C ALA A 40 28.20 5.65 12.27
N ASN A 41 29.13 5.92 11.34
CA ASN A 41 29.36 7.26 10.82
C ASN A 41 28.31 7.58 9.75
N VAL A 42 27.26 8.31 10.12
CA VAL A 42 26.10 8.56 9.24
C VAL A 42 26.19 9.90 8.54
N THR A 43 26.00 9.89 7.22
CA THR A 43 25.80 11.08 6.40
C THR A 43 24.44 11.00 5.71
N VAL A 44 23.52 11.93 6.01
CA VAL A 44 22.18 12.00 5.40
C VAL A 44 22.19 13.02 4.26
N LEU A 45 21.66 12.64 3.11
CA LEU A 45 21.60 13.47 1.90
C LEU A 45 20.14 13.54 1.39
N ASP A 46 19.62 14.77 1.19
CA ASP A 46 18.30 14.98 0.60
C ASP A 46 18.26 16.29 -0.20
N ASP A 47 17.74 16.26 -1.40
CA ASP A 47 17.59 17.45 -2.26
C ASP A 47 16.43 18.36 -1.81
N ASN A 48 15.58 17.89 -0.89
CA ASN A 48 14.47 18.65 -0.32
C ASN A 48 14.85 19.24 1.05
N ASP A 49 14.81 20.56 1.15
CA ASP A 49 15.14 21.33 2.37
C ASP A 49 13.89 21.91 3.08
N SER A 50 12.77 21.19 3.04
CA SER A 50 11.53 21.58 3.74
C SER A 50 11.77 21.78 5.24
N ASP A 51 10.88 22.54 5.89
CA ASP A 51 10.99 22.79 7.34
C ASP A 51 10.94 21.50 8.16
N ALA A 52 10.17 20.49 7.70
CA ALA A 52 10.14 19.17 8.32
C ALA A 52 11.50 18.46 8.19
N ASN A 53 12.13 18.51 7.01
CA ASN A 53 13.45 17.92 6.79
C ASN A 53 14.54 18.65 7.61
N LYS A 54 14.46 19.98 7.71
CA LYS A 54 15.36 20.77 8.58
C LYS A 54 15.21 20.43 10.06
N ALA A 55 13.99 20.15 10.53
CA ALA A 55 13.76 19.71 11.90
C ALA A 55 14.41 18.34 12.19
N HIS A 56 14.24 17.38 11.27
CA HIS A 56 14.92 16.08 11.36
C HIS A 56 16.45 16.24 11.31
N ALA A 57 16.97 17.10 10.43
CA ALA A 57 18.40 17.36 10.31
C ALA A 57 19.01 17.85 11.64
N GLN A 58 18.35 18.78 12.33
CA GLN A 58 18.83 19.28 13.62
C GLN A 58 18.97 18.17 14.67
N ILE A 59 18.06 17.18 14.66
CA ILE A 59 18.14 16.04 15.59
C ILE A 59 19.31 15.13 15.21
N ILE A 60 19.44 14.78 13.93
CA ILE A 60 20.55 13.94 13.46
C ILE A 60 21.91 14.58 13.71
N GLU A 61 22.04 15.90 13.51
CA GLU A 61 23.29 16.64 13.80
C GLU A 61 23.59 16.70 15.30
N ALA A 62 22.56 16.79 16.15
CA ALA A 62 22.73 16.73 17.61
C ALA A 62 23.19 15.34 18.11
N LEU A 63 22.99 14.30 17.30
CA LEU A 63 23.46 12.94 17.54
C LEU A 63 24.80 12.63 16.81
N ASP A 64 25.57 13.66 16.45
CA ASP A 64 26.85 13.57 15.75
C ASP A 64 26.77 13.06 14.29
N GLY A 65 25.57 13.00 13.69
CA GLY A 65 25.39 12.74 12.27
C GLY A 65 25.75 13.95 11.40
N THR A 66 26.05 13.71 10.13
CA THR A 66 26.26 14.78 9.14
C THR A 66 25.02 14.88 8.24
N VAL A 67 24.47 16.08 8.03
CA VAL A 67 23.31 16.27 7.12
C VAL A 67 23.62 17.31 6.05
N ARG A 68 23.18 17.00 4.80
CA ARG A 68 23.22 17.95 3.69
C ARG A 68 21.86 17.97 3.01
N LEU A 69 21.22 19.14 3.03
CA LEU A 69 19.90 19.37 2.42
C LEU A 69 19.98 20.40 1.32
N GLY A 70 19.02 20.32 0.41
CA GLY A 70 18.81 21.29 -0.65
C GLY A 70 19.32 20.82 -2.03
N PRO A 71 18.97 21.56 -3.09
CA PRO A 71 19.22 21.14 -4.47
C PRO A 71 20.67 20.72 -4.73
N GLY A 72 20.86 19.49 -5.21
CA GLY A 72 22.18 18.91 -5.51
C GLY A 72 22.90 18.28 -4.33
N ALA A 73 22.32 18.23 -3.13
CA ALA A 73 22.92 17.60 -1.96
C ALA A 73 23.18 16.10 -2.20
N SER A 74 22.30 15.44 -2.96
CA SER A 74 22.40 14.01 -3.31
C SER A 74 23.06 13.74 -4.67
N ALA A 75 23.62 14.76 -5.34
CA ALA A 75 24.18 14.59 -6.68
C ALA A 75 25.44 13.70 -6.73
N LYS A 76 26.15 13.53 -5.60
CA LYS A 76 27.43 12.83 -5.56
C LYS A 76 27.53 11.92 -4.32
N LEU A 77 27.95 10.67 -4.58
CA LEU A 77 28.28 9.72 -3.51
C LEU A 77 29.54 10.20 -2.76
N PRO A 78 29.49 10.38 -1.43
CA PRO A 78 30.68 10.65 -0.61
C PRO A 78 31.75 9.58 -0.76
N GLY A 79 33.02 10.00 -0.86
CA GLY A 79 34.13 9.05 -0.92
C GLY A 79 34.26 8.23 0.38
N GLY A 80 34.54 6.94 0.24
CA GLY A 80 34.69 6.04 1.39
C GLY A 80 33.38 5.53 1.97
N THR A 81 32.24 5.72 1.28
CA THR A 81 30.95 5.13 1.64
C THR A 81 31.03 3.61 1.60
N ASP A 82 30.63 2.95 2.67
CA ASP A 82 30.59 1.50 2.80
C ASP A 82 29.20 0.92 2.50
N LEU A 83 28.14 1.67 2.79
CA LEU A 83 26.73 1.30 2.63
C LEU A 83 25.90 2.52 2.28
N VAL A 84 24.92 2.36 1.41
CA VAL A 84 23.82 3.33 1.24
C VAL A 84 22.55 2.71 1.80
N VAL A 85 21.84 3.45 2.68
CA VAL A 85 20.47 3.11 3.09
C VAL A 85 19.52 4.11 2.43
N THR A 86 18.52 3.63 1.69
CA THR A 86 17.65 4.50 0.90
C THR A 86 16.21 4.49 1.38
N SER A 87 15.58 5.66 1.34
CA SER A 87 14.13 5.77 1.49
C SER A 87 13.41 5.16 0.28
N PRO A 88 12.20 4.59 0.44
CA PRO A 88 11.53 3.80 -0.61
C PRO A 88 11.30 4.54 -1.94
N GLY A 89 11.07 5.85 -1.90
CA GLY A 89 10.81 6.66 -3.09
C GLY A 89 12.01 6.88 -4.02
N TRP A 90 13.21 6.57 -3.59
CA TRP A 90 14.43 6.75 -4.37
C TRP A 90 14.61 5.60 -5.36
N ARG A 91 14.63 5.93 -6.66
CA ARG A 91 14.77 4.96 -7.74
C ARG A 91 16.24 4.72 -8.12
N PRO A 92 16.57 3.56 -8.70
CA PRO A 92 17.94 3.20 -9.09
C PRO A 92 18.65 4.20 -9.98
N SER A 93 17.89 4.95 -10.80
CA SER A 93 18.43 5.97 -11.72
C SER A 93 18.83 7.30 -11.05
N TYR A 94 18.56 7.50 -9.77
CA TYR A 94 19.06 8.69 -9.07
C TYR A 94 20.60 8.68 -9.00
N PRO A 95 21.25 9.84 -9.22
CA PRO A 95 22.72 9.91 -9.34
C PRO A 95 23.47 9.27 -8.19
N LEU A 96 23.00 9.44 -6.95
CA LEU A 96 23.61 8.86 -5.76
C LEU A 96 23.60 7.33 -5.79
N LEU A 97 22.44 6.73 -6.09
CA LEU A 97 22.24 5.28 -6.10
C LEU A 97 22.92 4.64 -7.31
N ALA A 98 22.87 5.29 -8.49
CA ALA A 98 23.57 4.84 -9.68
C ALA A 98 25.10 4.80 -9.45
N GLN A 99 25.69 5.84 -8.83
CA GLN A 99 27.10 5.86 -8.47
C GLN A 99 27.45 4.78 -7.46
N ALA A 100 26.60 4.54 -6.43
CA ALA A 100 26.82 3.48 -5.47
C ALA A 100 26.87 2.10 -6.15
N ALA A 101 25.92 1.82 -7.04
CA ALA A 101 25.87 0.57 -7.81
C ALA A 101 27.09 0.42 -8.74
N GLU A 102 27.53 1.50 -9.42
CA GLU A 102 28.69 1.50 -10.31
C GLU A 102 30.00 1.13 -9.59
N VAL A 103 30.16 1.60 -8.34
CA VAL A 103 31.36 1.31 -7.54
C VAL A 103 31.20 0.09 -6.64
N GLY A 104 30.07 -0.62 -6.71
CA GLY A 104 29.81 -1.83 -5.95
C GLY A 104 29.54 -1.60 -4.45
N VAL A 105 29.09 -0.42 -4.06
CA VAL A 105 28.60 -0.13 -2.71
C VAL A 105 27.19 -0.71 -2.55
N PRO A 106 26.93 -1.55 -1.54
CA PRO A 106 25.60 -2.12 -1.32
C PRO A 106 24.58 -1.05 -1.01
N ILE A 107 23.35 -1.29 -1.47
CA ILE A 107 22.21 -0.40 -1.22
C ILE A 107 21.12 -1.22 -0.53
N TRP A 108 20.70 -0.78 0.66
CA TRP A 108 19.61 -1.37 1.43
C TRP A 108 18.44 -0.40 1.51
N GLY A 109 17.21 -0.91 1.52
CA GLY A 109 16.04 -0.14 1.90
C GLY A 109 15.85 -0.06 3.41
N ASP A 110 14.88 0.75 3.83
CA ASP A 110 14.43 0.85 5.21
C ASP A 110 13.97 -0.52 5.77
N VAL A 111 13.33 -1.33 4.96
CA VAL A 111 12.85 -2.67 5.32
C VAL A 111 14.01 -3.65 5.50
N GLU A 112 15.00 -3.62 4.60
CA GLU A 112 16.20 -4.45 4.71
C GLU A 112 16.98 -4.13 5.97
N LEU A 113 17.20 -2.83 6.26
CA LEU A 113 17.87 -2.41 7.47
C LEU A 113 17.10 -2.89 8.72
N ALA A 114 15.78 -2.69 8.73
CA ALA A 114 14.93 -3.11 9.84
C ALA A 114 14.99 -4.63 10.06
N TRP A 115 14.97 -5.43 8.96
CA TRP A 115 15.11 -6.88 9.04
C TRP A 115 16.44 -7.30 9.70
N ARG A 116 17.54 -6.71 9.29
CA ARG A 116 18.88 -6.99 9.82
C ARG A 116 19.07 -6.49 11.25
N PHE A 117 18.33 -5.45 11.65
CA PHE A 117 18.38 -4.88 12.99
C PHE A 117 17.43 -5.55 13.99
N MET A 118 16.72 -6.63 13.61
CA MET A 118 15.96 -7.41 14.59
C MET A 118 16.88 -7.94 15.71
N HIS A 119 16.35 -7.91 16.93
CA HIS A 119 17.07 -8.50 18.07
C HIS A 119 17.18 -10.00 17.89
N PRO A 120 18.40 -10.60 17.93
CA PRO A 120 18.57 -12.02 17.74
C PRO A 120 17.87 -12.86 18.82
N ASP A 121 17.75 -12.30 20.04
CA ASP A 121 17.07 -12.95 21.17
C ASP A 121 15.55 -12.72 21.15
N ARG A 122 15.05 -11.86 20.27
CA ARG A 122 13.63 -11.50 20.15
C ARG A 122 13.23 -11.39 18.67
N VAL A 123 13.26 -12.53 18.00
CA VAL A 123 12.82 -12.60 16.60
C VAL A 123 11.30 -12.55 16.54
N VAL A 124 10.76 -11.46 16.03
CA VAL A 124 9.31 -11.28 15.84
C VAL A 124 8.92 -11.77 14.45
N PRO A 125 7.95 -12.69 14.30
CA PRO A 125 7.46 -13.11 12.99
C PRO A 125 6.79 -11.96 12.23
N TRP A 126 7.05 -11.86 10.92
CA TRP A 126 6.47 -10.87 10.05
C TRP A 126 5.42 -11.49 9.12
N LEU A 127 4.23 -10.90 9.05
CA LEU A 127 3.17 -11.24 8.10
C LEU A 127 3.07 -10.10 7.07
N GLY A 128 3.56 -10.35 5.86
CA GLY A 128 3.70 -9.33 4.82
C GLY A 128 2.51 -9.26 3.88
N VAL A 129 2.13 -8.05 3.49
CA VAL A 129 1.07 -7.77 2.51
C VAL A 129 1.58 -6.85 1.42
N THR A 130 1.49 -7.27 0.16
CA THR A 130 1.70 -6.41 -1.01
C THR A 130 0.60 -6.59 -2.04
N GLY A 131 0.63 -5.78 -3.07
CA GLY A 131 -0.33 -5.76 -4.19
C GLY A 131 -0.39 -4.36 -4.79
N THR A 132 -1.10 -4.19 -5.88
CA THR A 132 -1.37 -2.84 -6.40
C THR A 132 -2.36 -2.13 -5.49
N ASN A 133 -3.49 -2.75 -5.19
CA ASN A 133 -4.57 -2.20 -4.36
C ASN A 133 -4.88 -3.11 -3.16
N GLY A 134 -5.58 -2.58 -2.16
CA GLY A 134 -6.08 -3.33 -1.01
C GLY A 134 -5.08 -3.54 0.14
N LYS A 135 -3.79 -3.26 -0.04
CA LYS A 135 -2.73 -3.48 0.95
C LYS A 135 -3.09 -2.98 2.35
N THR A 136 -3.39 -1.70 2.48
CA THR A 136 -3.66 -1.06 3.77
C THR A 136 -4.87 -1.68 4.46
N THR A 137 -5.97 -1.87 3.72
CA THR A 137 -7.19 -2.47 4.25
C THR A 137 -6.93 -3.91 4.72
N THR A 138 -6.20 -4.70 3.92
CA THR A 138 -5.84 -6.08 4.28
C THR A 138 -4.95 -6.11 5.53
N THR A 139 -3.94 -5.21 5.62
CA THR A 139 -3.06 -5.13 6.80
C THR A 139 -3.83 -4.71 8.05
N GLN A 140 -4.79 -3.78 7.94
CA GLN A 140 -5.65 -3.38 9.04
C GLN A 140 -6.60 -4.50 9.48
N MET A 141 -7.21 -5.22 8.52
CA MET A 141 -8.03 -6.40 8.81
C MET A 141 -7.20 -7.49 9.52
N LEU A 142 -6.01 -7.79 9.00
CA LEU A 142 -5.06 -8.73 9.62
C LEU A 142 -4.71 -8.31 11.05
N THR A 143 -4.33 -7.05 11.25
CA THR A 143 -4.00 -6.49 12.56
C THR A 143 -5.16 -6.66 13.54
N SER A 144 -6.38 -6.36 13.10
CA SER A 144 -7.58 -6.51 13.94
C SER A 144 -7.86 -7.97 14.30
N MET A 145 -7.71 -8.90 13.35
CA MET A 145 -7.88 -10.35 13.60
C MET A 145 -6.82 -10.89 14.58
N LEU A 146 -5.57 -10.48 14.45
CA LEU A 146 -4.49 -10.84 15.35
C LEU A 146 -4.72 -10.30 16.78
N ARG A 147 -5.12 -9.02 16.89
CA ARG A 147 -5.48 -8.40 18.18
C ARG A 147 -6.71 -9.08 18.82
N ALA A 148 -7.71 -9.44 18.02
CA ALA A 148 -8.88 -10.18 18.50
C ALA A 148 -8.52 -11.58 19.04
N ALA A 149 -7.40 -12.16 18.61
CA ALA A 149 -6.81 -13.39 19.17
C ALA A 149 -5.99 -13.15 20.44
N GLY A 150 -5.85 -11.91 20.91
CA GLY A 150 -5.10 -11.55 22.11
C GLY A 150 -3.61 -11.28 21.89
N LEU A 151 -3.16 -11.19 20.64
CA LEU A 151 -1.76 -10.95 20.30
C LEU A 151 -1.40 -9.46 20.37
N LYS A 152 -0.17 -9.16 20.76
CA LYS A 152 0.43 -7.82 20.68
C LYS A 152 0.98 -7.64 19.26
N VAL A 153 0.36 -6.76 18.49
CA VAL A 153 0.62 -6.57 17.05
C VAL A 153 1.11 -5.17 16.77
N ALA A 154 2.24 -5.05 16.08
CA ALA A 154 2.62 -3.81 15.40
C ALA A 154 2.10 -3.81 13.96
N GLU A 155 1.44 -2.71 13.57
CA GLU A 155 1.06 -2.40 12.20
C GLU A 155 2.08 -1.39 11.65
N VAL A 156 2.86 -1.81 10.66
CA VAL A 156 4.07 -1.08 10.24
C VAL A 156 4.36 -1.21 8.74
N GLY A 157 5.36 -0.50 8.26
CA GLY A 157 5.88 -0.58 6.89
C GLY A 157 5.49 0.62 6.05
N ASN A 158 4.85 0.39 4.90
CA ASN A 158 4.38 1.48 4.03
C ASN A 158 3.19 2.26 4.62
N ILE A 159 2.74 1.87 5.79
CA ILE A 159 1.70 2.52 6.60
C ILE A 159 2.16 2.59 8.06
N GLY A 160 1.50 3.45 8.82
CA GLY A 160 1.81 3.61 10.23
C GLY A 160 3.19 4.22 10.47
N ARG A 161 3.97 3.59 11.33
CA ARG A 161 5.33 4.01 11.65
C ARG A 161 6.40 3.16 10.97
N PRO A 162 7.65 3.66 10.84
CA PRO A 162 8.77 2.87 10.34
C PRO A 162 8.95 1.56 11.10
N ILE A 163 9.30 0.49 10.38
CA ILE A 163 9.47 -0.86 10.98
C ILE A 163 10.58 -0.84 12.04
N ILE A 164 11.67 -0.13 11.78
CA ILE A 164 12.82 -0.07 12.67
C ILE A 164 12.49 0.56 14.03
N GLU A 165 11.56 1.51 14.10
CA GLU A 165 11.05 2.06 15.36
C GLU A 165 10.30 1.00 16.17
N ALA A 166 9.50 0.15 15.50
CA ALA A 166 8.79 -0.94 16.19
C ALA A 166 9.75 -2.03 16.71
N ILE A 167 10.86 -2.24 16.01
CA ILE A 167 11.92 -3.16 16.45
C ILE A 167 12.64 -2.64 17.70
N ASN A 168 12.86 -1.32 17.76
CA ASN A 168 13.52 -0.66 18.89
C ASN A 168 12.57 -0.36 20.07
N ASP A 169 11.29 -0.71 19.95
CA ASP A 169 10.30 -0.51 20.99
C ASP A 169 10.55 -1.39 22.22
N GLU A 170 10.18 -0.91 23.40
CA GLU A 170 10.16 -1.70 24.64
C GLU A 170 9.02 -2.74 24.67
N ILE A 171 8.09 -2.66 23.70
CA ILE A 171 6.95 -3.56 23.60
C ILE A 171 7.40 -4.91 23.05
N ASP A 172 7.12 -6.00 23.78
CA ASP A 172 7.27 -7.36 23.27
C ASP A 172 6.10 -7.68 22.35
N TYR A 173 6.29 -7.45 21.05
CA TYR A 173 5.32 -7.84 20.04
C TYR A 173 5.37 -9.32 19.75
N ASP A 174 4.19 -9.93 19.58
CA ASP A 174 4.07 -11.34 19.19
C ASP A 174 4.22 -11.50 17.65
N VAL A 175 3.86 -10.47 16.88
CA VAL A 175 3.85 -10.49 15.42
C VAL A 175 3.80 -9.08 14.84
N PHE A 176 4.41 -8.89 13.67
CA PHE A 176 4.26 -7.68 12.86
C PHE A 176 3.32 -7.95 11.69
N ALA A 177 2.30 -7.10 11.52
CA ALA A 177 1.51 -7.00 10.30
C ALA A 177 2.10 -5.89 9.44
N ILE A 178 2.66 -6.25 8.28
CA ILE A 178 3.50 -5.34 7.51
C ILE A 178 2.93 -5.08 6.12
N GLU A 179 2.67 -3.82 5.80
CA GLU A 179 2.41 -3.40 4.44
C GLU A 179 3.74 -3.13 3.71
N LEU A 180 3.95 -3.74 2.54
CA LEU A 180 5.15 -3.55 1.72
C LEU A 180 4.79 -3.02 0.33
N SER A 181 5.41 -1.90 -0.06
CA SER A 181 5.37 -1.38 -1.43
C SER A 181 6.36 -2.13 -2.33
N SER A 182 6.18 -2.03 -3.67
CA SER A 182 7.17 -2.56 -4.61
C SER A 182 8.52 -1.87 -4.48
N PHE A 183 8.53 -0.59 -4.14
CA PHE A 183 9.76 0.19 -3.93
C PHE A 183 10.57 -0.31 -2.72
N GLN A 184 9.90 -0.65 -1.62
CA GLN A 184 10.53 -1.24 -0.44
C GLN A 184 11.07 -2.62 -0.75
N LEU A 185 10.30 -3.44 -1.46
CA LEU A 185 10.72 -4.79 -1.87
C LEU A 185 11.89 -4.75 -2.86
N HIS A 186 11.98 -3.71 -3.73
CA HIS A 186 13.13 -3.52 -4.62
C HIS A 186 14.46 -3.48 -3.86
N TRP A 187 14.49 -2.80 -2.73
CA TRP A 187 15.68 -2.60 -1.91
C TRP A 187 15.80 -3.59 -0.75
N SER A 188 15.03 -4.68 -0.77
CA SER A 188 15.06 -5.75 0.22
C SER A 188 15.69 -7.02 -0.39
N HIS A 189 16.62 -7.65 0.34
CA HIS A 189 17.45 -8.73 -0.21
C HIS A 189 17.52 -9.98 0.68
N SER A 190 17.30 -9.83 2.00
CA SER A 190 17.47 -10.91 2.98
C SER A 190 16.20 -11.29 3.74
N LEU A 191 15.05 -10.76 3.32
CA LEU A 191 13.79 -11.03 3.99
C LEU A 191 13.45 -12.52 3.99
N SER A 192 12.95 -13.01 5.13
CA SER A 192 12.43 -14.37 5.29
C SER A 192 11.18 -14.30 6.15
N LEU A 193 10.06 -13.91 5.53
CA LEU A 193 8.81 -13.67 6.22
C LEU A 193 8.19 -14.99 6.72
N HIS A 194 7.44 -14.94 7.84
CA HIS A 194 6.66 -16.09 8.27
C HIS A 194 5.61 -16.45 7.23
N SER A 195 4.81 -15.49 6.82
CA SER A 195 3.84 -15.64 5.73
C SER A 195 3.68 -14.32 4.98
N ALA A 196 3.34 -14.41 3.70
CA ALA A 196 3.20 -13.23 2.85
C ALA A 196 2.00 -13.37 1.92
N ALA A 197 1.40 -12.23 1.52
CA ALA A 197 0.30 -12.18 0.56
C ALA A 197 0.57 -11.21 -0.59
N VAL A 198 0.28 -11.62 -1.82
CA VAL A 198 0.12 -10.75 -2.98
C VAL A 198 -1.36 -10.72 -3.36
N LEU A 199 -1.98 -9.53 -3.26
CA LEU A 199 -3.42 -9.37 -3.42
C LEU A 199 -3.87 -9.33 -4.87
N ASN A 200 -3.16 -8.57 -5.67
CA ASN A 200 -3.44 -8.30 -7.09
C ASN A 200 -2.25 -7.62 -7.75
N LEU A 201 -2.24 -7.64 -9.09
CA LEU A 201 -1.20 -6.98 -9.88
C LEU A 201 -1.81 -6.26 -11.08
N HIS A 202 -1.77 -4.94 -11.06
CA HIS A 202 -2.19 -4.06 -12.15
C HIS A 202 -1.13 -2.99 -12.40
N GLU A 203 -1.15 -2.35 -13.57
CA GLU A 203 -0.22 -1.24 -13.87
C GLU A 203 -0.42 -0.10 -12.88
N ASP A 204 0.65 0.23 -12.14
CA ASP A 204 0.72 1.40 -11.26
C ASP A 204 2.19 1.77 -11.05
N HIS A 205 2.46 3.07 -10.84
CA HIS A 205 3.80 3.56 -10.52
C HIS A 205 4.91 3.21 -11.55
N LEU A 206 4.57 2.95 -12.83
CA LEU A 206 5.55 2.59 -13.85
C LEU A 206 6.56 3.72 -14.11
N GLU A 207 6.19 4.98 -13.84
CA GLU A 207 7.06 6.14 -13.90
C GLU A 207 8.30 6.06 -12.97
N TRP A 208 8.25 5.19 -11.96
CA TRP A 208 9.40 4.91 -11.10
C TRP A 208 10.38 3.95 -11.78
N TYR A 209 9.87 3.01 -12.58
CA TYR A 209 10.64 1.95 -13.25
C TYR A 209 11.16 2.35 -14.62
N GLU A 210 10.38 3.11 -15.40
CA GLU A 210 10.70 3.50 -16.77
C GLU A 210 12.09 4.15 -16.94
N PRO A 211 12.57 5.02 -16.03
CA PRO A 211 13.87 5.69 -16.21
C PRO A 211 15.09 4.78 -16.19
N TRP A 212 14.94 3.53 -15.74
CA TRP A 212 16.06 2.59 -15.65
C TRP A 212 15.77 1.23 -16.31
N THR A 213 14.65 1.12 -17.01
CA THR A 213 14.28 -0.04 -17.82
C THR A 213 14.23 0.32 -19.31
N ALA A 214 14.19 -0.69 -20.18
CA ALA A 214 14.27 -0.48 -21.62
C ALA A 214 12.99 0.13 -22.23
N ASP A 215 11.83 -0.26 -21.70
CA ASP A 215 10.50 0.18 -22.16
C ASP A 215 9.43 -0.11 -21.10
N LYS A 216 8.18 0.26 -21.39
CA LYS A 216 7.04 0.07 -20.48
C LYS A 216 6.82 -1.40 -20.10
N ALA A 217 7.03 -2.35 -21.02
CA ALA A 217 6.85 -3.77 -20.73
C ALA A 217 7.92 -4.29 -19.76
N HIS A 218 9.15 -3.81 -19.88
CA HIS A 218 10.22 -4.11 -18.93
C HIS A 218 9.97 -3.42 -17.57
N ALA A 219 9.44 -2.20 -17.58
CA ALA A 219 9.04 -1.50 -16.35
C ALA A 219 7.95 -2.28 -15.58
N TYR A 220 6.92 -2.76 -16.27
CA TYR A 220 5.89 -3.59 -15.66
C TYR A 220 6.43 -4.92 -15.12
N ARG A 221 7.34 -5.56 -15.86
CA ARG A 221 8.00 -6.79 -15.40
C ARG A 221 8.83 -6.53 -14.14
N ALA A 222 9.63 -5.47 -14.10
CA ALA A 222 10.40 -5.09 -12.92
C ALA A 222 9.49 -4.81 -11.69
N TYR A 223 8.38 -4.11 -11.91
CA TYR A 223 7.36 -3.88 -10.89
C TYR A 223 6.75 -5.19 -10.35
N ARG A 224 6.43 -6.13 -11.25
CA ARG A 224 5.94 -7.47 -10.91
C ARG A 224 6.97 -8.24 -10.11
N ASP A 225 8.22 -8.25 -10.57
CA ASP A 225 9.31 -9.02 -9.96
C ASP A 225 9.66 -8.48 -8.58
N ASP A 226 9.66 -7.15 -8.39
CA ASP A 226 9.83 -6.56 -7.06
C ASP A 226 8.73 -6.99 -6.08
N LYS A 227 7.46 -7.03 -6.52
CA LYS A 227 6.39 -7.53 -5.66
C LYS A 227 6.53 -9.02 -5.34
N ALA A 228 7.02 -9.82 -6.29
CA ALA A 228 7.22 -11.26 -6.09
C ALA A 228 8.26 -11.56 -5.00
N ARG A 229 9.23 -10.65 -4.77
CA ARG A 229 10.23 -10.79 -3.70
C ARG A 229 9.64 -10.99 -2.31
N ILE A 230 8.39 -10.59 -2.08
CA ILE A 230 7.73 -10.81 -0.78
C ILE A 230 7.62 -12.30 -0.44
N PHE A 231 7.68 -13.17 -1.44
CA PHE A 231 7.63 -14.62 -1.27
C PHE A 231 9.00 -15.27 -1.11
N GLU A 232 10.09 -14.55 -1.39
CA GLU A 232 11.45 -15.10 -1.22
C GLU A 232 11.67 -15.52 0.23
N HIS A 233 12.15 -16.76 0.41
CA HIS A 233 12.46 -17.35 1.69
C HIS A 233 11.32 -17.38 2.73
N VAL A 234 10.06 -17.30 2.29
CA VAL A 234 8.89 -17.46 3.19
C VAL A 234 8.96 -18.82 3.88
N THR A 235 8.74 -18.81 5.20
CA THR A 235 8.93 -20.00 6.05
C THR A 235 7.66 -20.81 6.26
N HIS A 236 6.44 -20.23 6.06
CA HIS A 236 5.20 -20.92 6.37
C HIS A 236 4.15 -20.88 5.24
N SER A 237 3.72 -19.70 4.76
CA SER A 237 2.65 -19.62 3.75
C SER A 237 2.80 -18.47 2.77
N CYS A 238 2.69 -18.79 1.48
CA CYS A 238 2.55 -17.83 0.38
C CYS A 238 1.07 -17.73 -0.01
N VAL A 239 0.45 -16.59 0.27
CA VAL A 239 -0.99 -16.34 0.03
C VAL A 239 -1.17 -15.63 -1.30
N TYR A 240 -1.99 -16.18 -2.19
CA TYR A 240 -2.21 -15.64 -3.54
C TYR A 240 -3.70 -15.55 -3.89
N ASN A 241 -4.05 -14.64 -4.78
CA ASN A 241 -5.40 -14.50 -5.31
C ASN A 241 -5.64 -15.50 -6.46
N ALA A 242 -6.49 -16.50 -6.25
CA ALA A 242 -6.79 -17.50 -7.26
C ALA A 242 -7.52 -16.94 -8.50
N SER A 243 -8.08 -15.73 -8.41
CA SER A 243 -8.71 -15.02 -9.53
C SER A 243 -7.70 -14.20 -10.36
N GLU A 244 -6.45 -14.06 -9.89
CA GLU A 244 -5.37 -13.29 -10.49
C GLU A 244 -4.20 -14.22 -10.86
N PRO A 245 -4.14 -14.75 -12.10
CA PRO A 245 -3.15 -15.77 -12.49
C PRO A 245 -1.70 -15.37 -12.24
N GLU A 246 -1.35 -14.07 -12.33
CA GLU A 246 0.01 -13.59 -12.08
C GLU A 246 0.44 -13.78 -10.63
N THR A 247 -0.48 -13.64 -9.65
CA THR A 247 -0.15 -13.87 -8.25
C THR A 247 0.17 -15.34 -7.95
N MET A 248 -0.49 -16.26 -8.65
CA MET A 248 -0.18 -17.69 -8.56
C MET A 248 1.19 -18.02 -9.17
N LYS A 249 1.51 -17.46 -10.34
CA LYS A 249 2.85 -17.61 -10.94
C LYS A 249 3.96 -17.09 -10.03
N MET A 250 3.75 -15.96 -9.35
CA MET A 250 4.74 -15.45 -8.38
C MET A 250 5.03 -16.46 -7.28
N VAL A 251 4.02 -17.21 -6.80
CA VAL A 251 4.20 -18.29 -5.81
C VAL A 251 4.91 -19.50 -6.41
N GLU A 252 4.58 -19.88 -7.66
CA GLU A 252 5.21 -21.00 -8.36
C GLU A 252 6.70 -20.76 -8.64
N GLU A 253 7.09 -19.50 -8.87
CA GLU A 253 8.45 -19.08 -9.19
C GLU A 253 9.28 -18.78 -7.93
N ALA A 254 8.66 -18.66 -6.74
CA ALA A 254 9.32 -18.24 -5.51
C ALA A 254 10.26 -19.32 -4.93
N GLU A 255 11.43 -18.91 -4.50
CA GLU A 255 12.32 -19.72 -3.66
C GLU A 255 11.92 -19.63 -2.20
N VAL A 256 11.22 -20.63 -1.69
CA VAL A 256 10.70 -20.67 -0.32
C VAL A 256 11.44 -21.68 0.55
N VAL A 257 11.31 -21.54 1.86
CA VAL A 257 11.85 -22.55 2.79
C VAL A 257 11.05 -23.85 2.67
N GLU A 258 11.73 -24.99 2.76
CA GLU A 258 11.09 -26.32 2.70
C GLU A 258 9.97 -26.45 3.72
N GLY A 259 8.78 -26.84 3.27
CA GLY A 259 7.58 -26.94 4.09
C GLY A 259 6.63 -25.74 3.99
N ALA A 260 7.05 -24.64 3.40
CA ALA A 260 6.16 -23.51 3.11
C ALA A 260 5.06 -23.93 2.12
N ARG A 261 3.86 -23.35 2.27
CA ARG A 261 2.66 -23.77 1.59
C ARG A 261 2.09 -22.64 0.72
N ALA A 262 1.67 -22.98 -0.51
CA ALA A 262 0.83 -22.12 -1.32
C ALA A 262 -0.63 -22.16 -0.81
N ILE A 263 -1.19 -21.00 -0.49
CA ILE A 263 -2.56 -20.84 0.03
C ILE A 263 -3.31 -19.87 -0.88
N GLY A 264 -4.32 -20.37 -1.58
CA GLY A 264 -5.18 -19.54 -2.41
C GLY A 264 -6.29 -18.84 -1.62
N PHE A 265 -6.71 -17.66 -2.06
CA PHE A 265 -7.99 -17.09 -1.66
C PHE A 265 -8.86 -16.78 -2.88
N THR A 266 -10.18 -16.87 -2.73
CA THR A 266 -11.14 -16.67 -3.83
C THR A 266 -12.51 -16.25 -3.30
N ARG A 267 -13.25 -15.41 -4.03
CA ARG A 267 -14.66 -15.12 -3.73
C ARG A 267 -15.60 -16.28 -4.09
N GLY A 268 -15.10 -17.31 -4.78
CA GLY A 268 -15.83 -18.53 -5.08
C GLY A 268 -15.65 -19.61 -4.01
N ILE A 269 -16.20 -20.80 -4.29
CA ILE A 269 -16.08 -21.97 -3.42
C ILE A 269 -14.60 -22.39 -3.33
N PRO A 270 -14.04 -22.48 -2.11
CA PRO A 270 -12.62 -22.78 -1.95
C PRO A 270 -12.29 -24.24 -2.29
N GLY A 271 -11.23 -24.41 -3.06
CA GLY A 271 -10.56 -25.70 -3.25
C GLY A 271 -9.75 -26.13 -2.01
N LEU A 272 -9.00 -27.21 -2.12
CA LEU A 272 -8.02 -27.61 -1.09
C LEU A 272 -6.93 -26.56 -0.99
N SER A 273 -6.46 -26.27 0.22
CA SER A 273 -5.49 -25.23 0.54
C SER A 273 -5.95 -23.82 0.14
N MET A 274 -7.25 -23.55 0.23
CA MET A 274 -7.82 -22.23 -0.06
C MET A 274 -8.73 -21.75 1.06
N ILE A 275 -8.87 -20.42 1.14
CA ILE A 275 -9.96 -19.73 1.84
C ILE A 275 -10.86 -19.09 0.77
N GLY A 276 -12.17 -19.21 0.95
CA GLY A 276 -13.13 -18.71 -0.03
C GLY A 276 -14.51 -18.49 0.55
N VAL A 277 -15.50 -18.37 -0.32
CA VAL A 277 -16.89 -18.10 0.06
C VAL A 277 -17.75 -19.30 -0.32
N VAL A 278 -18.60 -19.72 0.64
CA VAL A 278 -19.66 -20.72 0.44
C VAL A 278 -20.96 -20.09 0.95
N ASP A 279 -21.92 -19.95 0.07
CA ASP A 279 -23.12 -19.15 0.32
C ASP A 279 -22.73 -17.73 0.80
N ASP A 280 -23.09 -17.36 2.03
CA ASP A 280 -22.74 -16.06 2.62
C ASP A 280 -21.61 -16.15 3.67
N ALA A 281 -20.89 -17.27 3.74
CA ALA A 281 -19.85 -17.49 4.75
C ALA A 281 -18.44 -17.50 4.14
N ILE A 282 -17.49 -16.88 4.83
CA ILE A 282 -16.05 -17.03 4.60
C ILE A 282 -15.62 -18.36 5.23
N VAL A 283 -15.00 -19.23 4.44
CA VAL A 283 -14.71 -20.61 4.80
C VAL A 283 -13.26 -20.97 4.58
N ASP A 284 -12.61 -21.56 5.58
CA ASP A 284 -11.25 -22.09 5.57
C ASP A 284 -11.23 -23.58 5.19
N ARG A 285 -10.55 -23.91 4.09
CA ARG A 285 -10.16 -25.29 3.69
C ARG A 285 -8.65 -25.46 3.59
N ALA A 286 -7.88 -24.51 4.13
CA ALA A 286 -6.43 -24.51 4.07
C ALA A 286 -5.79 -25.00 5.37
N PHE A 287 -6.31 -24.55 6.52
CA PHE A 287 -5.69 -24.74 7.83
C PHE A 287 -6.49 -25.63 8.77
N VAL A 288 -7.49 -26.34 8.24
CA VAL A 288 -8.22 -27.34 8.99
C VAL A 288 -7.51 -28.69 8.95
N GLU A 289 -7.58 -29.46 10.02
CA GLU A 289 -6.86 -30.73 10.19
C GLU A 289 -7.22 -31.73 9.08
N LYS A 290 -8.52 -31.88 8.75
CA LYS A 290 -9.03 -32.78 7.72
C LYS A 290 -9.50 -32.03 6.48
N ARG A 291 -8.63 -31.22 5.88
CA ARG A 291 -8.97 -30.33 4.76
C ARG A 291 -9.63 -31.01 3.53
N GLN A 292 -9.47 -32.32 3.36
CA GLN A 292 -10.12 -33.07 2.28
C GLN A 292 -11.64 -33.25 2.50
N SER A 293 -12.08 -33.33 3.76
CA SER A 293 -13.47 -33.61 4.13
C SER A 293 -14.10 -32.58 5.08
N SER A 294 -13.33 -31.60 5.52
CA SER A 294 -13.78 -30.58 6.48
C SER A 294 -13.53 -29.19 5.95
N ALA A 295 -14.37 -28.25 6.38
CA ALA A 295 -14.24 -26.82 6.18
C ALA A 295 -14.64 -26.12 7.47
N LEU A 296 -14.03 -24.98 7.76
CA LEU A 296 -14.30 -24.19 8.95
C LEU A 296 -14.90 -22.84 8.56
N PRO A 297 -16.15 -22.52 8.90
CA PRO A 297 -16.68 -21.17 8.78
C PRO A 297 -15.89 -20.21 9.68
N LEU A 298 -15.46 -19.09 9.14
CA LEU A 298 -14.67 -18.07 9.83
C LEU A 298 -15.49 -16.83 10.19
N ALA A 299 -16.33 -16.37 9.26
CA ALA A 299 -17.15 -15.15 9.38
C ALA A 299 -18.26 -15.18 8.32
N GLU A 300 -19.24 -14.28 8.46
CA GLU A 300 -20.25 -14.02 7.44
C GLU A 300 -19.77 -12.89 6.51
N LEU A 301 -20.27 -12.83 5.26
CA LEU A 301 -19.97 -11.71 4.36
C LEU A 301 -20.46 -10.36 4.93
N SER A 302 -21.53 -10.38 5.72
CA SER A 302 -22.06 -9.20 6.42
C SER A 302 -21.13 -8.64 7.50
N ASP A 303 -20.16 -9.43 7.98
CA ASP A 303 -19.13 -8.96 8.91
C ASP A 303 -18.04 -8.12 8.20
N VAL A 304 -18.01 -8.09 6.85
CA VAL A 304 -17.08 -7.28 6.05
C VAL A 304 -17.68 -5.90 5.80
N VAL A 305 -17.19 -4.89 6.48
CA VAL A 305 -17.72 -3.51 6.39
C VAL A 305 -16.60 -2.54 6.01
N PRO A 306 -16.81 -1.64 5.00
CA PRO A 306 -17.96 -1.60 4.09
C PRO A 306 -18.01 -2.81 3.15
N PHE A 307 -19.22 -3.30 2.88
CA PHE A 307 -19.38 -4.44 1.97
C PHE A 307 -19.11 -4.01 0.52
N ALA A 308 -18.07 -4.60 -0.06
CA ALA A 308 -17.71 -4.44 -1.45
C ALA A 308 -16.90 -5.67 -1.90
N PRO A 309 -16.96 -6.07 -3.20
CA PRO A 309 -16.25 -7.26 -3.68
C PRO A 309 -14.77 -7.29 -3.35
N HIS A 310 -14.06 -6.17 -3.51
CA HIS A 310 -12.64 -6.06 -3.18
C HIS A 310 -12.36 -6.10 -1.67
N ASN A 311 -13.29 -5.63 -0.82
CA ASN A 311 -13.14 -5.76 0.63
C ASN A 311 -13.36 -7.19 1.11
N VAL A 312 -14.20 -7.96 0.42
CA VAL A 312 -14.29 -9.42 0.64
C VAL A 312 -12.96 -10.09 0.30
N GLU A 313 -12.33 -9.75 -0.83
CA GLU A 313 -10.99 -10.26 -1.20
C GLU A 313 -9.93 -9.88 -0.16
N ASN A 314 -9.93 -8.63 0.31
CA ASN A 314 -9.03 -8.18 1.38
C ASN A 314 -9.24 -8.99 2.67
N ALA A 315 -10.49 -9.25 3.05
CA ALA A 315 -10.82 -10.05 4.24
C ALA A 315 -10.38 -11.52 4.10
N LEU A 316 -10.54 -12.10 2.91
CA LEU A 316 -10.09 -13.47 2.61
C LEU A 316 -8.56 -13.59 2.72
N ALA A 317 -7.80 -12.63 2.16
CA ALA A 317 -6.35 -12.59 2.23
C ALA A 317 -5.87 -12.39 3.69
N ALA A 318 -6.48 -11.45 4.42
CA ALA A 318 -6.19 -11.22 5.84
C ALA A 318 -6.49 -12.46 6.69
N ALA A 319 -7.63 -13.12 6.45
CA ALA A 319 -7.98 -14.36 7.12
C ALA A 319 -6.99 -15.48 6.81
N ALA A 320 -6.49 -15.59 5.56
CA ALA A 320 -5.48 -16.56 5.19
C ALA A 320 -4.17 -16.35 5.94
N LEU A 321 -3.69 -15.10 6.03
CA LEU A 321 -2.51 -14.74 6.80
C LEU A 321 -2.72 -14.98 8.32
N ALA A 322 -3.83 -14.56 8.89
CA ALA A 322 -4.13 -14.78 10.30
C ALA A 322 -4.22 -16.28 10.63
N ARG A 323 -4.89 -17.07 9.80
CA ARG A 323 -4.98 -18.52 9.94
C ARG A 323 -3.62 -19.22 9.78
N SER A 324 -2.76 -18.74 8.90
CA SER A 324 -1.38 -19.24 8.76
C SER A 324 -0.57 -19.07 10.04
N PHE A 325 -0.87 -18.04 10.82
CA PHE A 325 -0.26 -17.76 12.13
C PHE A 325 -0.97 -18.47 13.29
N GLY A 326 -1.96 -19.32 13.01
CA GLY A 326 -2.68 -20.09 14.04
C GLY A 326 -3.84 -19.36 14.70
N VAL A 327 -4.28 -18.20 14.20
CA VAL A 327 -5.42 -17.46 14.77
C VAL A 327 -6.69 -18.32 14.73
N PRO A 328 -7.43 -18.49 15.85
CA PRO A 328 -8.68 -19.25 15.88
C PRO A 328 -9.77 -18.63 14.99
N GLY A 329 -10.63 -19.48 14.38
CA GLY A 329 -11.71 -19.00 13.50
C GLY A 329 -12.62 -17.94 14.13
N GLY A 330 -12.97 -18.06 15.41
CA GLY A 330 -13.78 -17.06 16.11
C GLY A 330 -13.13 -15.67 16.24
N ALA A 331 -11.79 -15.59 16.27
CA ALA A 331 -11.08 -14.33 16.31
C ALA A 331 -11.09 -13.61 14.94
N ILE A 332 -11.24 -14.35 13.82
CA ILE A 332 -11.41 -13.76 12.49
C ILE A 332 -12.69 -12.93 12.43
N LYS A 333 -13.84 -13.53 12.79
CA LYS A 333 -15.12 -12.82 12.85
C LYS A 333 -15.07 -11.61 13.79
N LYS A 334 -14.53 -11.82 14.99
CA LYS A 334 -14.40 -10.73 15.97
C LYS A 334 -13.52 -9.60 15.42
N GLY A 335 -12.40 -9.92 14.80
CA GLY A 335 -11.50 -8.93 14.20
C GLY A 335 -12.16 -8.12 13.07
N LEU A 336 -12.99 -8.74 12.22
CA LEU A 336 -13.76 -8.01 11.20
C LEU A 336 -14.77 -7.05 11.82
N ASN A 337 -15.48 -7.48 12.89
CA ASN A 337 -16.48 -6.66 13.56
C ASN A 337 -15.87 -5.52 14.39
N ASP A 338 -14.67 -5.72 14.95
CA ASP A 338 -13.96 -4.70 15.74
C ASP A 338 -13.19 -3.72 14.85
N LEU A 339 -13.10 -3.97 13.54
CA LEU A 339 -12.31 -3.16 12.60
C LEU A 339 -12.97 -1.81 12.35
N HIS A 340 -12.17 -0.77 12.51
CA HIS A 340 -12.51 0.57 12.05
C HIS A 340 -11.58 0.91 10.89
N ILE A 341 -12.05 0.71 9.66
CA ILE A 341 -11.30 1.11 8.45
C ILE A 341 -11.14 2.63 8.48
N GLY A 342 -9.93 3.09 8.26
CA GLY A 342 -9.64 4.53 8.18
C GLY A 342 -10.50 5.22 7.12
N GLY A 343 -10.75 6.53 7.28
CA GLY A 343 -11.56 7.33 6.39
C GLY A 343 -11.17 7.24 4.90
N HIS A 344 -12.04 7.71 4.02
CA HIS A 344 -11.81 7.83 2.58
C HIS A 344 -11.67 6.48 1.83
N ARG A 345 -12.32 5.41 2.34
CA ARG A 345 -12.40 4.08 1.71
C ARG A 345 -13.84 3.60 1.71
N ILE A 346 -14.58 3.94 0.65
CA ILE A 346 -16.02 3.68 0.51
C ILE A 346 -16.79 4.11 1.78
N ALA A 347 -16.39 5.25 2.35
CA ALA A 347 -16.99 5.79 3.55
C ALA A 347 -18.26 6.58 3.20
N THR A 348 -19.41 6.16 3.73
CA THR A 348 -20.64 6.96 3.59
C THR A 348 -20.50 8.24 4.44
N VAL A 349 -20.53 9.40 3.76
CA VAL A 349 -20.42 10.71 4.40
C VAL A 349 -21.79 11.20 4.86
N ALA A 350 -22.80 11.02 4.02
CA ALA A 350 -24.19 11.41 4.29
C ALA A 350 -25.18 10.61 3.43
N THR A 351 -26.42 10.60 3.86
CA THR A 351 -27.57 10.24 3.03
C THR A 351 -28.60 11.33 3.19
N SER A 352 -28.97 12.01 2.10
CA SER A 352 -29.93 13.11 2.10
C SER A 352 -30.78 13.04 0.83
N ASP A 353 -32.09 13.26 0.97
CA ASP A 353 -33.05 13.26 -0.15
C ASP A 353 -33.02 11.97 -1.00
N GLY A 354 -32.67 10.84 -0.37
CA GLY A 354 -32.56 9.54 -1.05
C GLY A 354 -31.26 9.37 -1.86
N VAL A 355 -30.33 10.33 -1.81
CA VAL A 355 -28.98 10.25 -2.40
C VAL A 355 -27.97 9.88 -1.34
N THR A 356 -27.11 8.90 -1.64
CA THR A 356 -26.00 8.50 -0.77
C THR A 356 -24.69 9.14 -1.24
N TRP A 357 -23.95 9.76 -0.35
CA TRP A 357 -22.67 10.42 -0.60
C TRP A 357 -21.54 9.56 -0.06
N VAL A 358 -20.67 9.11 -0.94
CA VAL A 358 -19.60 8.14 -0.62
C VAL A 358 -18.24 8.70 -0.96
N ASP A 359 -17.35 8.65 0.02
CA ASP A 359 -15.96 9.05 -0.09
C ASP A 359 -15.05 7.82 -0.23
N ASP A 360 -14.47 7.68 -1.41
CA ASP A 360 -13.37 6.76 -1.70
C ASP A 360 -12.21 7.51 -2.35
N SER A 361 -11.81 8.63 -1.74
CA SER A 361 -10.69 9.44 -2.21
C SER A 361 -9.38 8.66 -2.30
N LYS A 362 -9.26 7.53 -1.60
CA LYS A 362 -8.14 6.58 -1.68
C LYS A 362 -8.05 5.88 -3.03
N ALA A 363 -9.10 5.81 -3.83
CA ALA A 363 -9.10 5.27 -5.19
C ALA A 363 -8.28 6.18 -6.14
N THR A 364 -6.96 6.08 -6.08
CA THR A 364 -6.00 6.96 -6.77
C THR A 364 -5.52 6.43 -8.12
N ASN A 365 -6.10 5.34 -8.60
CA ASN A 365 -5.87 4.79 -9.94
C ASN A 365 -7.16 4.19 -10.52
N PRO A 366 -7.25 3.95 -11.86
CA PRO A 366 -8.48 3.46 -12.50
C PRO A 366 -8.95 2.12 -11.95
N HIS A 367 -8.06 1.20 -11.58
CA HIS A 367 -8.43 -0.11 -11.03
C HIS A 367 -9.08 0.01 -9.64
N ALA A 368 -8.58 0.92 -8.80
CA ALA A 368 -9.22 1.20 -7.51
C ALA A 368 -10.60 1.84 -7.70
N ALA A 369 -10.73 2.81 -8.62
CA ALA A 369 -12.01 3.42 -8.97
C ALA A 369 -12.99 2.37 -9.53
N ASN A 370 -12.53 1.46 -10.40
CA ASN A 370 -13.34 0.34 -10.90
C ASN A 370 -13.90 -0.51 -9.74
N SER A 371 -13.05 -0.86 -8.80
CA SER A 371 -13.46 -1.64 -7.63
C SER A 371 -14.53 -0.95 -6.81
N SER A 372 -14.43 0.37 -6.64
CA SER A 372 -15.41 1.19 -5.93
C SER A 372 -16.73 1.29 -6.68
N MET A 373 -16.68 1.54 -7.99
CA MET A 373 -17.86 1.69 -8.83
C MET A 373 -18.71 0.42 -8.91
N ARG A 374 -18.07 -0.76 -8.83
CA ARG A 374 -18.78 -2.07 -8.79
C ARG A 374 -19.67 -2.25 -7.55
N ALA A 375 -19.46 -1.46 -6.49
CA ALA A 375 -20.26 -1.54 -5.27
C ALA A 375 -21.64 -0.85 -5.39
N PHE A 376 -21.90 -0.10 -6.48
CA PHE A 376 -23.09 0.73 -6.64
C PHE A 376 -23.75 0.54 -8.02
N ASP A 377 -25.07 0.64 -8.07
CA ASP A 377 -25.86 0.42 -9.30
C ASP A 377 -26.03 1.70 -10.12
N SER A 378 -26.17 2.86 -9.48
CA SER A 378 -26.33 4.17 -10.12
C SER A 378 -25.42 5.21 -9.48
N ILE A 379 -24.57 5.85 -10.30
CA ILE A 379 -23.44 6.63 -9.82
C ILE A 379 -23.40 8.02 -10.48
N VAL A 380 -23.33 9.07 -9.67
CA VAL A 380 -22.78 10.36 -10.10
C VAL A 380 -21.30 10.37 -9.69
N TRP A 381 -20.43 10.28 -10.68
CA TRP A 381 -19.01 10.05 -10.47
C TRP A 381 -18.20 11.34 -10.36
N LEU A 382 -17.45 11.53 -9.27
CA LEU A 382 -16.48 12.60 -9.09
C LEU A 382 -15.08 12.04 -9.33
N ALA A 383 -14.40 12.51 -10.39
CA ALA A 383 -13.13 11.98 -10.84
C ALA A 383 -12.11 13.07 -11.15
N GLY A 384 -10.82 12.76 -10.94
CA GLY A 384 -9.77 13.68 -11.34
C GLY A 384 -8.57 13.79 -10.41
N GLY A 385 -7.55 14.49 -10.92
CA GLY A 385 -6.23 14.63 -10.34
C GLY A 385 -5.15 14.34 -11.36
N GLN A 386 -4.01 13.77 -10.92
CA GLN A 386 -2.90 13.33 -11.76
C GLN A 386 -3.09 11.87 -12.18
N THR A 387 -3.27 11.60 -13.47
CA THR A 387 -3.52 10.25 -14.03
C THR A 387 -2.26 9.42 -14.19
N LYS A 388 -1.09 10.03 -14.13
CA LYS A 388 0.23 9.38 -14.31
C LYS A 388 0.34 8.59 -15.61
N GLY A 389 -0.31 9.06 -16.67
CA GLY A 389 -0.30 8.42 -17.99
C GLY A 389 -1.18 7.17 -18.11
N THR A 390 -2.04 6.86 -17.14
CA THR A 390 -2.98 5.75 -17.23
C THR A 390 -4.21 6.12 -18.07
N SER A 391 -4.74 5.15 -18.85
CA SER A 391 -5.98 5.30 -19.60
C SER A 391 -7.21 5.05 -18.71
N PHE A 392 -8.32 5.71 -19.06
CA PHE A 392 -9.64 5.53 -18.42
C PHE A 392 -10.65 4.86 -19.36
N ASP A 393 -10.24 4.46 -20.56
CA ASP A 393 -11.15 3.93 -21.57
C ASP A 393 -11.87 2.66 -21.12
N GLU A 394 -11.14 1.71 -20.54
CA GLU A 394 -11.72 0.45 -20.01
C GLU A 394 -12.66 0.71 -18.84
N LEU A 395 -12.26 1.57 -17.89
CA LEU A 395 -13.07 1.93 -16.72
C LEU A 395 -14.41 2.53 -17.16
N VAL A 396 -14.38 3.51 -18.07
CA VAL A 396 -15.59 4.16 -18.54
C VAL A 396 -16.47 3.19 -19.35
N THR A 397 -15.86 2.35 -20.19
CA THR A 397 -16.60 1.34 -20.97
C THR A 397 -17.33 0.35 -20.07
N GLU A 398 -16.67 -0.12 -19.01
CA GLU A 398 -17.26 -1.10 -18.08
C GLU A 398 -18.43 -0.54 -17.28
N HIS A 399 -18.39 0.75 -16.96
CA HIS A 399 -19.40 1.39 -16.07
C HIS A 399 -20.36 2.35 -16.76
N ALA A 400 -20.31 2.49 -18.08
CA ALA A 400 -21.16 3.43 -18.82
C ALA A 400 -22.65 3.34 -18.43
N ASP A 401 -23.17 2.12 -18.30
CA ASP A 401 -24.58 1.87 -17.96
C ASP A 401 -24.96 2.23 -16.50
N ARG A 402 -23.98 2.42 -15.64
CA ARG A 402 -24.17 2.79 -14.22
C ARG A 402 -24.01 4.28 -13.97
N LEU A 403 -23.43 5.01 -14.94
CA LEU A 403 -23.16 6.43 -14.77
C LEU A 403 -24.42 7.27 -15.01
N ALA A 404 -24.98 7.84 -13.94
CA ALA A 404 -26.04 8.84 -13.99
C ALA A 404 -25.50 10.25 -14.31
N GLY A 405 -24.21 10.49 -14.09
CA GLY A 405 -23.51 11.73 -14.39
C GLY A 405 -22.03 11.66 -13.99
N ALA A 406 -21.23 12.60 -14.47
CA ALA A 406 -19.81 12.71 -14.08
C ALA A 406 -19.40 14.17 -13.93
N VAL A 407 -18.59 14.44 -12.90
CA VAL A 407 -17.92 15.72 -12.68
C VAL A 407 -16.43 15.47 -12.62
N VAL A 408 -15.65 16.05 -13.54
CA VAL A 408 -14.22 15.84 -13.64
C VAL A 408 -13.44 17.13 -13.31
N PHE A 409 -12.31 16.98 -12.64
CA PHE A 409 -11.46 18.08 -12.17
C PHE A 409 -9.97 17.67 -12.16
N GLY A 410 -9.10 18.59 -11.79
CA GLY A 410 -7.66 18.33 -11.67
C GLY A 410 -6.86 18.60 -12.94
N ILE A 411 -5.55 18.39 -12.85
CA ILE A 411 -4.63 18.75 -13.93
C ILE A 411 -4.85 17.92 -15.19
N ASP A 412 -5.18 16.63 -15.03
CA ASP A 412 -5.38 15.69 -16.15
C ASP A 412 -6.87 15.41 -16.42
N ARG A 413 -7.78 16.30 -16.01
CA ARG A 413 -9.24 16.15 -16.19
C ARG A 413 -9.68 15.81 -17.60
N GLU A 414 -8.99 16.35 -18.63
CA GLU A 414 -9.34 16.08 -20.02
C GLU A 414 -9.09 14.62 -20.44
N VAL A 415 -8.14 13.93 -19.83
CA VAL A 415 -7.92 12.49 -20.08
C VAL A 415 -9.18 11.69 -19.73
N ILE A 416 -9.78 12.01 -18.59
CA ILE A 416 -11.01 11.36 -18.11
C ILE A 416 -12.23 11.83 -18.91
N ALA A 417 -12.32 13.14 -19.17
CA ALA A 417 -13.39 13.72 -19.98
C ALA A 417 -13.44 13.15 -21.40
N ASP A 418 -12.28 12.97 -22.03
CA ASP A 418 -12.19 12.39 -23.37
C ASP A 418 -12.58 10.90 -23.39
N ALA A 419 -12.22 10.12 -22.35
CA ALA A 419 -12.69 8.75 -22.21
C ALA A 419 -14.24 8.72 -22.08
N LEU A 420 -14.84 9.59 -21.25
CA LEU A 420 -16.30 9.71 -21.12
C LEU A 420 -16.96 10.09 -22.43
N ARG A 421 -16.44 11.07 -23.16
CA ARG A 421 -16.98 11.49 -24.49
C ARG A 421 -16.93 10.35 -25.52
N ARG A 422 -15.89 9.50 -25.48
CA ARG A 422 -15.74 8.37 -26.42
C ARG A 422 -16.66 7.19 -26.07
N HIS A 423 -16.71 6.81 -24.80
CA HIS A 423 -17.29 5.54 -24.39
C HIS A 423 -18.63 5.66 -23.67
N ALA A 424 -18.99 6.86 -23.18
CA ALA A 424 -20.26 7.12 -22.50
C ALA A 424 -20.82 8.51 -22.91
N PRO A 425 -21.02 8.79 -24.21
CA PRO A 425 -21.40 10.12 -24.71
C PRO A 425 -22.75 10.64 -24.21
N GLU A 426 -23.64 9.75 -23.77
CA GLU A 426 -24.96 10.09 -23.24
C GLU A 426 -24.93 10.48 -21.75
N VAL A 427 -23.80 10.23 -21.06
CA VAL A 427 -23.65 10.57 -19.64
C VAL A 427 -23.45 12.07 -19.48
N PRO A 428 -24.27 12.77 -18.67
CA PRO A 428 -24.06 14.18 -18.35
C PRO A 428 -22.65 14.40 -17.77
N LEU A 429 -21.87 15.27 -18.41
CA LEU A 429 -20.48 15.54 -18.04
C LEU A 429 -20.28 17.02 -17.73
N ILE A 430 -19.73 17.31 -16.56
CA ILE A 430 -19.22 18.64 -16.19
C ILE A 430 -17.70 18.56 -16.06
N VAL A 431 -17.00 19.47 -16.71
CA VAL A 431 -15.54 19.63 -16.62
C VAL A 431 -15.25 20.91 -15.86
N LEU A 432 -14.63 20.82 -14.70
CA LEU A 432 -14.30 21.97 -13.87
C LEU A 432 -12.85 22.42 -14.14
N ASP A 433 -12.71 23.65 -14.62
CA ASP A 433 -11.41 24.29 -14.90
C ASP A 433 -11.01 25.20 -13.73
N ARG A 434 -10.74 24.58 -12.57
CA ARG A 434 -10.28 25.28 -11.37
C ARG A 434 -9.04 24.56 -10.81
N GLY A 435 -8.00 25.31 -10.50
CA GLY A 435 -6.68 24.80 -10.10
C GLY A 435 -6.40 24.86 -8.59
N ASP A 436 -7.44 25.03 -7.75
CA ASP A 436 -7.32 25.04 -6.29
C ASP A 436 -8.33 24.10 -5.62
N THR A 437 -8.14 23.83 -4.33
CA THR A 437 -8.99 22.90 -3.55
C THR A 437 -10.46 23.29 -3.46
N GLY A 438 -10.82 24.53 -3.75
CA GLY A 438 -12.20 25.00 -3.84
C GLY A 438 -13.01 24.30 -4.93
N VAL A 439 -12.36 23.63 -5.89
CA VAL A 439 -12.98 22.80 -6.91
C VAL A 439 -13.87 21.69 -6.30
N MET A 440 -13.55 21.20 -5.10
CA MET A 440 -14.34 20.15 -4.47
C MET A 440 -15.74 20.61 -4.09
N ALA A 441 -15.87 21.84 -3.59
CA ALA A 441 -17.18 22.41 -3.29
C ALA A 441 -18.01 22.61 -4.57
N ASP A 442 -17.38 23.04 -5.66
CA ASP A 442 -18.04 23.18 -6.97
C ASP A 442 -18.45 21.79 -7.52
N ALA A 443 -17.59 20.78 -7.41
CA ALA A 443 -17.87 19.41 -7.87
C ALA A 443 -19.06 18.79 -7.11
N VAL A 444 -19.10 18.94 -5.80
CA VAL A 444 -20.21 18.48 -4.95
C VAL A 444 -21.51 19.21 -5.31
N ALA A 445 -21.45 20.52 -5.56
CA ALA A 445 -22.62 21.31 -5.94
C ALA A 445 -23.18 20.90 -7.33
N GLU A 446 -22.31 20.61 -8.29
CA GLU A 446 -22.72 20.13 -9.62
C GLU A 446 -23.27 18.70 -9.55
N ALA A 447 -22.64 17.82 -8.78
CA ALA A 447 -23.12 16.45 -8.56
C ALA A 447 -24.51 16.43 -7.89
N ALA A 448 -24.77 17.33 -6.94
CA ALA A 448 -26.08 17.48 -6.30
C ALA A 448 -27.22 17.84 -7.28
N LYS A 449 -26.91 18.57 -8.36
CA LYS A 449 -27.90 18.92 -9.40
C LYS A 449 -28.20 17.73 -10.31
N MET A 450 -27.26 16.80 -10.48
CA MET A 450 -27.43 15.62 -11.34
C MET A 450 -28.10 14.46 -10.61
N ALA A 451 -27.75 14.28 -9.31
CA ALA A 451 -28.18 13.13 -8.52
C ALA A 451 -29.68 13.09 -8.28
N LYS A 452 -30.27 11.91 -8.34
CA LYS A 452 -31.67 11.62 -8.07
C LYS A 452 -31.81 10.65 -6.89
N PRO A 453 -32.95 10.57 -6.21
CA PRO A 453 -33.20 9.56 -5.19
C PRO A 453 -32.87 8.15 -5.71
N GLY A 454 -32.04 7.42 -4.98
CA GLY A 454 -31.50 6.11 -5.35
C GLY A 454 -30.06 6.15 -5.92
N ASP A 455 -29.58 7.33 -6.33
CA ASP A 455 -28.20 7.46 -6.83
C ASP A 455 -27.17 7.53 -5.68
N THR A 456 -25.96 7.12 -6.01
CA THR A 456 -24.78 7.34 -5.18
C THR A 456 -23.88 8.40 -5.81
N VAL A 457 -23.62 9.48 -5.11
CA VAL A 457 -22.54 10.41 -5.47
C VAL A 457 -21.23 9.84 -4.92
N LEU A 458 -20.38 9.39 -5.82
CA LEU A 458 -19.16 8.67 -5.49
C LEU A 458 -17.91 9.48 -5.82
N LEU A 459 -17.16 9.88 -4.80
CA LEU A 459 -15.79 10.34 -4.98
C LEU A 459 -14.88 9.12 -5.08
N ALA A 460 -14.58 8.66 -6.29
CA ALA A 460 -13.60 7.64 -6.61
C ALA A 460 -12.72 8.17 -7.74
N PRO A 461 -11.72 9.03 -7.42
CA PRO A 461 -11.09 9.91 -8.40
C PRO A 461 -10.36 9.22 -9.53
N GLY A 462 -9.90 7.98 -9.35
CA GLY A 462 -9.11 7.23 -10.33
C GLY A 462 -7.72 7.83 -10.61
N ALA A 463 -7.36 8.91 -9.91
CA ALA A 463 -6.14 9.67 -10.12
C ALA A 463 -5.57 10.20 -8.79
N ALA A 464 -4.26 10.44 -8.75
CA ALA A 464 -3.58 10.97 -7.57
C ALA A 464 -3.99 12.42 -7.30
N SER A 465 -3.93 12.86 -6.03
CA SER A 465 -4.45 14.16 -5.57
C SER A 465 -3.40 15.27 -5.47
N ARG A 466 -2.10 14.96 -5.70
CA ARG A 466 -0.98 15.86 -5.37
C ARG A 466 -0.83 17.07 -6.29
N ASP A 467 -1.70 17.20 -7.25
CA ASP A 467 -1.85 18.41 -8.09
C ASP A 467 -2.52 19.58 -7.34
N MET A 468 -3.40 19.29 -6.37
CA MET A 468 -4.16 20.31 -5.63
C MET A 468 -4.18 20.09 -4.11
N TRP A 469 -3.96 18.87 -3.62
CA TRP A 469 -3.98 18.53 -2.20
C TRP A 469 -2.66 17.90 -1.77
N THR A 470 -2.37 17.95 -0.49
CA THR A 470 -1.20 17.29 0.12
C THR A 470 -1.26 15.77 0.03
N GLY A 471 -2.48 15.20 -0.01
CA GLY A 471 -2.73 13.77 -0.08
C GLY A 471 -4.20 13.46 -0.40
N TYR A 472 -4.52 12.19 -0.58
CA TYR A 472 -5.89 11.74 -0.81
C TYR A 472 -6.80 11.98 0.40
N ASP A 473 -6.26 11.97 1.59
CA ASP A 473 -6.92 12.28 2.85
C ASP A 473 -7.46 13.72 2.86
N ALA A 474 -6.61 14.69 2.55
CA ALA A 474 -7.03 16.09 2.45
C ALA A 474 -8.11 16.31 1.38
N ARG A 475 -8.05 15.60 0.24
CA ARG A 475 -9.08 15.63 -0.79
C ARG A 475 -10.41 15.05 -0.28
N GLY A 476 -10.36 13.94 0.45
CA GLY A 476 -11.54 13.33 1.04
C GLY A 476 -12.16 14.18 2.16
N ASP A 477 -11.34 14.82 2.99
CA ASP A 477 -11.82 15.76 4.01
C ASP A 477 -12.57 16.94 3.40
N ASP A 478 -12.06 17.51 2.31
CA ASP A 478 -12.72 18.59 1.58
C ASP A 478 -14.05 18.12 0.97
N PHE A 479 -14.11 16.89 0.44
CA PHE A 479 -15.36 16.30 -0.04
C PHE A 479 -16.37 16.13 1.11
N ALA A 480 -15.95 15.53 2.22
CA ALA A 480 -16.81 15.31 3.37
C ALA A 480 -17.36 16.63 3.95
N LYS A 481 -16.52 17.66 3.96
CA LYS A 481 -16.92 19.02 4.37
C LYS A 481 -17.95 19.61 3.39
N ALA A 482 -17.65 19.58 2.09
CA ALA A 482 -18.56 20.13 1.06
C ALA A 482 -19.93 19.44 1.06
N VAL A 483 -19.96 18.10 1.23
CA VAL A 483 -21.22 17.34 1.37
C VAL A 483 -22.00 17.78 2.61
N LYS A 484 -21.35 17.92 3.77
CA LYS A 484 -22.01 18.39 5.00
C LYS A 484 -22.61 19.78 4.82
N ASP A 485 -21.89 20.68 4.15
CA ASP A 485 -22.33 22.07 3.93
C ASP A 485 -23.60 22.15 3.07
N ILE A 486 -23.83 21.23 2.13
CA ILE A 486 -25.03 21.20 1.29
C ILE A 486 -26.18 20.39 1.90
N THR A 487 -25.88 19.31 2.66
CA THR A 487 -26.90 18.41 3.24
C THR A 487 -27.45 18.91 4.59
N SER A 488 -26.80 19.90 5.22
CA SER A 488 -27.23 20.52 6.49
C SER A 488 -28.17 21.72 6.30
N ARG A 489 -28.48 22.09 5.04
CA ARG A 489 -29.38 23.18 4.68
C ARG A 489 -30.81 22.66 4.49
#